data_daa30f7a48bd7a838b0ed48c3d0880f8
#
_entry.id   daa30f7a48bd7a838b0ed48c3d0880f8
#
_cell.length_a   1.000
_cell.length_b   1.000
_cell.length_c   1.000
_cell.angle_alpha   90.00
_cell.angle_beta   90.00
_cell.angle_gamma   90.00
#
_symmetry.space_group_name_H-M   'P 1'
#
loop_
_entity.id
_entity.type
_entity.pdbx_description
1 polymer ?
#
loop_
_entity_poly.entity_id
_entity_poly.type
_entity_poly.pdbx_seq_one_letter_code
_entity_poly.pdbx_strand_id
1 'polypeptide(L)'
;MSAVPAKYQGLRSFAFGDGPKLADELLALVMQGVKTATCSTEDEPNTSTPGERWIVLDGRGTPACVIETTEVTYRRYNEVDAAFAYEEGEGDRSLAYWREAHRIYFGRLGRFSEDMMLMCERFRLVEVFAQAEQTS
;
A
#
# COMPACT_ATOMS: atom_id res chain seq x y z
N MET A 1 15.26 -15.59 9.93
CA MET A 1 13.84 -15.77 9.71
C MET A 1 13.06 -14.79 10.57
N SER A 2 12.19 -14.05 9.98
CA SER A 2 11.36 -13.14 10.75
C SER A 2 10.14 -13.89 11.29
N ALA A 3 9.76 -13.54 12.50
CA ALA A 3 8.59 -14.14 13.12
C ALA A 3 7.57 -13.05 13.42
N VAL A 4 6.31 -13.33 13.15
CA VAL A 4 5.24 -12.43 13.47
C VAL A 4 4.99 -12.51 14.98
N PRO A 5 5.05 -11.38 15.71
CA PRO A 5 4.73 -11.39 17.13
C PRO A 5 3.32 -11.95 17.37
N ALA A 6 3.15 -12.62 18.50
CA ALA A 6 1.90 -13.30 18.80
C ALA A 6 0.68 -12.37 18.73
N LYS A 7 0.87 -11.11 19.12
CA LYS A 7 -0.25 -10.13 19.11
C LYS A 7 -0.75 -9.79 17.71
N TYR A 8 0.01 -10.12 16.68
CA TYR A 8 -0.38 -9.85 15.29
C TYR A 8 -0.77 -11.11 14.53
N GLN A 9 -0.65 -12.27 15.12
CA GLN A 9 -1.04 -13.48 14.44
C GLN A 9 -2.54 -13.49 14.19
N GLY A 10 -2.93 -13.93 13.01
CA GLY A 10 -4.34 -13.90 12.63
C GLY A 10 -4.75 -12.67 11.84
N LEU A 11 -3.88 -11.64 11.76
CA LEU A 11 -4.16 -10.49 10.91
C LEU A 11 -4.06 -10.89 9.44
N ARG A 12 -4.85 -10.24 8.60
CA ARG A 12 -4.72 -10.41 7.17
C ARG A 12 -3.40 -9.80 6.70
N SER A 13 -2.91 -10.29 5.58
CA SER A 13 -1.64 -9.83 5.04
C SER A 13 -1.79 -9.55 3.55
N PHE A 14 -0.91 -8.69 3.04
CA PHE A 14 -0.85 -8.39 1.62
C PHE A 14 0.52 -7.84 1.25
N ALA A 15 0.82 -7.84 -0.05
CA ALA A 15 2.01 -7.18 -0.58
C ALA A 15 1.56 -6.07 -1.53
N PHE A 16 2.28 -4.96 -1.51
CA PHE A 16 1.98 -3.86 -2.43
C PHE A 16 2.39 -4.22 -3.85
N GLY A 17 1.69 -3.63 -4.83
CA GLY A 17 2.07 -3.75 -6.22
C GLY A 17 1.64 -5.05 -6.87
N ASP A 18 2.05 -5.24 -8.11
CA ASP A 18 1.65 -6.39 -8.90
C ASP A 18 2.83 -7.32 -9.21
N GLY A 19 3.89 -7.27 -8.42
CA GLY A 19 5.03 -8.15 -8.57
C GLY A 19 6.06 -7.96 -7.46
N PRO A 20 7.01 -8.88 -7.32
CA PRO A 20 7.96 -8.85 -6.19
C PRO A 20 8.83 -7.61 -6.13
N LYS A 21 9.29 -7.12 -7.27
CA LYS A 21 10.15 -5.95 -7.29
C LYS A 21 9.41 -4.71 -6.81
N LEU A 22 8.20 -4.50 -7.33
CA LEU A 22 7.40 -3.36 -6.92
C LEU A 22 6.99 -3.49 -5.45
N ALA A 23 6.68 -4.70 -5.00
CA ALA A 23 6.36 -4.92 -3.59
C ALA A 23 7.49 -4.46 -2.69
N ASP A 24 8.74 -4.79 -3.02
CA ASP A 24 9.89 -4.38 -2.22
C ASP A 24 10.08 -2.87 -2.26
N GLU A 25 9.90 -2.25 -3.43
CA GLU A 25 10.07 -0.80 -3.57
C GLU A 25 9.04 -0.04 -2.74
N LEU A 26 7.78 -0.44 -2.82
CA LEU A 26 6.72 0.24 -2.09
C LEU A 26 6.83 -0.01 -0.59
N LEU A 27 7.20 -1.22 -0.19
CA LEU A 27 7.42 -1.52 1.22
C LEU A 27 8.52 -0.63 1.80
N ALA A 28 9.61 -0.42 1.06
CA ALA A 28 10.69 0.46 1.52
C ALA A 28 10.17 1.87 1.79
N LEU A 29 9.30 2.38 0.94
CA LEU A 29 8.71 3.71 1.15
C LEU A 29 7.85 3.74 2.40
N VAL A 30 7.10 2.68 2.67
CA VAL A 30 6.29 2.58 3.89
C VAL A 30 7.18 2.61 5.11
N MET A 31 8.25 1.83 5.11
CA MET A 31 9.12 1.73 6.27
C MET A 31 9.93 3.00 6.51
N GLN A 32 10.13 3.81 5.46
CA GLN A 32 10.78 5.11 5.59
C GLN A 32 9.82 6.23 6.01
N GLY A 33 8.53 5.94 6.10
CA GLY A 33 7.53 6.94 6.44
C GLY A 33 7.15 7.86 5.28
N VAL A 34 7.57 7.53 4.06
CA VAL A 34 7.26 8.33 2.87
C VAL A 34 5.88 7.98 2.32
N LYS A 35 5.57 6.68 2.28
CA LYS A 35 4.26 6.24 1.79
C LYS A 35 3.34 6.01 2.98
N THR A 36 2.29 6.84 3.05
CA THR A 36 1.30 6.78 4.12
C THR A 36 -0.12 6.64 3.58
N ALA A 37 -0.26 6.39 2.28
CA ALA A 37 -1.55 6.21 1.65
C ALA A 37 -1.43 5.23 0.49
N THR A 38 -2.55 4.61 0.15
CA THR A 38 -2.61 3.69 -0.99
C THR A 38 -4.03 3.68 -1.52
N CYS A 39 -4.19 3.23 -2.77
CA CYS A 39 -5.52 3.07 -3.35
C CYS A 39 -5.62 1.73 -4.06
N SER A 40 -6.86 1.27 -4.20
CA SER A 40 -7.17 0.02 -4.88
C SER A 40 -8.53 0.15 -5.55
N THR A 41 -8.87 -0.80 -6.42
CA THR A 41 -10.20 -0.83 -7.00
C THR A 41 -11.19 -1.26 -5.92
N GLU A 42 -12.42 -0.74 -6.00
CA GLU A 42 -13.41 -0.99 -4.94
C GLU A 42 -13.86 -2.45 -4.87
N ASP A 43 -13.62 -3.22 -5.93
CA ASP A 43 -14.03 -4.62 -5.98
C ASP A 43 -12.90 -5.59 -5.63
N GLU A 44 -11.78 -5.07 -5.15
CA GLU A 44 -10.71 -5.95 -4.69
C GLU A 44 -11.08 -6.57 -3.35
N PRO A 45 -10.62 -7.82 -3.11
CA PRO A 45 -11.03 -8.53 -1.90
C PRO A 45 -10.43 -7.97 -0.60
N ASN A 46 -9.46 -7.08 -0.69
CA ASN A 46 -8.74 -6.58 0.46
C ASN A 46 -9.26 -5.23 0.94
N THR A 47 -10.57 -5.06 0.97
CA THR A 47 -11.15 -3.83 1.52
C THR A 47 -10.83 -3.72 3.00
N SER A 48 -10.67 -2.49 3.47
CA SER A 48 -10.21 -2.20 4.80
C SER A 48 -11.13 -1.19 5.47
N THR A 49 -11.10 -1.15 6.80
CA THR A 49 -11.86 -0.18 7.58
C THR A 49 -10.93 0.51 8.57
N PRO A 50 -11.27 1.74 9.00
CA PRO A 50 -10.44 2.43 9.99
C PRO A 50 -10.24 1.60 11.26
N GLY A 51 -9.01 1.55 11.73
CA GLY A 51 -8.64 0.76 12.90
C GLY A 51 -8.15 -0.63 12.57
N GLU A 52 -8.36 -1.08 11.35
CA GLU A 52 -7.93 -2.42 10.95
C GLU A 52 -6.43 -2.45 10.74
N ARG A 53 -5.79 -3.54 11.20
CA ARG A 53 -4.35 -3.72 11.05
C ARG A 53 -4.06 -4.83 10.05
N TRP A 54 -2.99 -4.63 9.30
CA TRP A 54 -2.56 -5.53 8.25
C TRP A 54 -1.07 -5.82 8.38
N ILE A 55 -0.70 -7.05 8.07
CA ILE A 55 0.70 -7.41 7.91
C ILE A 55 1.09 -7.14 6.46
N VAL A 56 2.17 -6.39 6.26
CA VAL A 56 2.69 -6.11 4.93
C VAL A 56 3.83 -7.08 4.64
N LEU A 57 3.73 -7.73 3.50
CA LEU A 57 4.71 -8.73 3.05
C LEU A 57 5.71 -8.07 2.09
N ASP A 58 6.94 -8.58 2.09
CA ASP A 58 7.91 -8.17 1.09
C ASP A 58 7.71 -8.96 -0.20
N GLY A 59 8.60 -8.75 -1.18
CA GLY A 59 8.48 -9.39 -2.48
C GLY A 59 8.64 -10.92 -2.47
N ARG A 60 9.09 -11.49 -1.36
CA ARG A 60 9.18 -12.94 -1.19
C ARG A 60 8.03 -13.51 -0.38
N GLY A 61 7.08 -12.68 0.02
CA GLY A 61 5.99 -13.10 0.88
C GLY A 61 6.36 -13.19 2.34
N THR A 62 7.46 -12.57 2.75
CA THR A 62 7.90 -12.56 4.15
C THR A 62 7.27 -11.38 4.88
N PRO A 63 6.67 -11.59 6.07
CA PRO A 63 6.12 -10.48 6.86
C PRO A 63 7.21 -9.48 7.24
N ALA A 64 6.93 -8.20 7.01
CA ALA A 64 7.91 -7.14 7.21
C ALA A 64 7.47 -6.10 8.22
N CYS A 65 6.19 -5.74 8.24
CA CYS A 65 5.70 -4.71 9.17
C CYS A 65 4.19 -4.82 9.34
N VAL A 66 3.67 -4.03 10.28
CA VAL A 66 2.23 -3.88 10.49
C VAL A 66 1.86 -2.44 10.24
N ILE A 67 0.78 -2.22 9.49
CA ILE A 67 0.18 -0.90 9.32
C ILE A 67 -1.24 -0.93 9.86
N GLU A 68 -1.75 0.24 10.24
CA GLU A 68 -3.12 0.40 10.67
C GLU A 68 -3.81 1.41 9.78
N THR A 69 -4.95 1.04 9.22
CA THR A 69 -5.77 1.93 8.41
C THR A 69 -6.36 3.01 9.30
N THR A 70 -6.16 4.27 8.94
CA THR A 70 -6.68 5.39 9.72
C THR A 70 -7.86 6.06 9.06
N GLU A 71 -7.96 5.97 7.73
CA GLU A 71 -9.05 6.61 7.00
C GLU A 71 -9.30 5.84 5.71
N VAL A 72 -10.57 5.70 5.34
CA VAL A 72 -10.96 5.11 4.06
C VAL A 72 -11.95 6.06 3.40
N THR A 73 -11.65 6.44 2.16
CA THR A 73 -12.56 7.27 1.35
C THR A 73 -12.66 6.65 -0.03
N TYR A 74 -13.73 6.99 -0.74
CA TYR A 74 -13.92 6.53 -2.11
C TYR A 74 -13.90 7.74 -3.01
N ARG A 75 -13.01 7.70 -4.02
CA ARG A 75 -12.85 8.79 -4.98
C ARG A 75 -12.71 8.22 -6.37
N ARG A 76 -13.19 8.95 -7.36
CA ARG A 76 -12.92 8.57 -8.74
C ARG A 76 -11.46 8.85 -9.06
N TYR A 77 -10.90 8.11 -10.01
CA TYR A 77 -9.51 8.31 -10.43
C TYR A 77 -9.24 9.79 -10.72
N ASN A 78 -10.12 10.45 -11.46
CA ASN A 78 -9.93 11.84 -11.84
C ASN A 78 -10.21 12.85 -10.71
N GLU A 79 -10.63 12.36 -9.55
CA GLU A 79 -10.86 13.21 -8.37
C GLU A 79 -9.75 13.14 -7.34
N VAL A 80 -8.77 12.26 -7.55
CA VAL A 80 -7.64 12.17 -6.63
C VAL A 80 -6.84 13.47 -6.72
N ASP A 81 -6.50 14.04 -5.56
CA ASP A 81 -5.84 15.34 -5.52
C ASP A 81 -4.35 15.21 -5.24
N ALA A 82 -3.65 16.35 -5.31
CA ALA A 82 -2.21 16.39 -5.13
C ALA A 82 -1.78 15.97 -3.73
N ALA A 83 -2.60 16.25 -2.72
CA ALA A 83 -2.27 15.87 -1.35
C ALA A 83 -2.24 14.36 -1.20
N PHE A 84 -3.22 13.67 -1.77
CA PHE A 84 -3.25 12.22 -1.70
C PHE A 84 -2.09 11.60 -2.48
N ALA A 85 -1.79 12.14 -3.67
CA ALA A 85 -0.67 11.68 -4.47
C ALA A 85 0.65 11.81 -3.70
N TYR A 86 0.82 12.93 -2.98
CA TYR A 86 2.00 13.14 -2.17
C TYR A 86 2.12 12.10 -1.06
N GLU A 87 1.00 11.74 -0.45
CA GLU A 87 0.98 10.76 0.63
C GLU A 87 1.18 9.33 0.14
N GLU A 88 0.85 9.04 -1.11
CA GLU A 88 1.20 7.75 -1.67
C GLU A 88 2.71 7.59 -1.83
N GLY A 89 3.44 8.69 -1.93
CA GLY A 89 4.89 8.72 -1.77
C GLY A 89 5.70 8.22 -2.93
N GLU A 90 5.09 7.91 -4.06
CA GLU A 90 5.78 7.25 -5.17
C GLU A 90 6.32 8.25 -6.16
N GLY A 91 7.44 7.91 -6.78
CA GLY A 91 8.08 8.74 -7.77
C GLY A 91 8.48 10.10 -7.19
N ASP A 92 8.15 11.17 -7.91
CA ASP A 92 8.43 12.53 -7.44
C ASP A 92 7.32 13.08 -6.54
N ARG A 93 6.34 12.23 -6.21
CA ARG A 93 5.21 12.54 -5.33
C ARG A 93 4.25 13.57 -5.90
N SER A 94 4.32 13.83 -7.21
CA SER A 94 3.42 14.79 -7.86
C SER A 94 2.14 14.08 -8.30
N LEU A 95 1.07 14.86 -8.47
CA LEU A 95 -0.17 14.34 -9.01
C LEU A 95 0.00 13.85 -10.45
N ALA A 96 0.84 14.52 -11.23
CA ALA A 96 1.10 14.10 -12.60
C ALA A 96 1.72 12.72 -12.64
N TYR A 97 2.71 12.46 -11.78
CA TYR A 97 3.32 11.14 -11.69
C TYR A 97 2.28 10.11 -11.25
N TRP A 98 1.49 10.46 -10.21
CA TRP A 98 0.48 9.56 -9.69
C TRP A 98 -0.51 9.13 -10.77
N ARG A 99 -0.99 10.10 -11.55
CA ARG A 99 -1.96 9.82 -12.60
C ARG A 99 -1.40 8.89 -13.66
N GLU A 100 -0.18 9.14 -14.11
CA GLU A 100 0.42 8.32 -15.15
C GLU A 100 0.74 6.92 -14.64
N ALA A 101 1.31 6.81 -13.44
CA ALA A 101 1.67 5.53 -12.87
C ALA A 101 0.43 4.65 -12.66
N HIS A 102 -0.65 5.24 -12.16
CA HIS A 102 -1.86 4.47 -11.89
C HIS A 102 -2.64 4.18 -13.16
N ARG A 103 -2.57 5.06 -14.16
CA ARG A 103 -3.14 4.76 -15.46
C ARG A 103 -2.49 3.51 -16.06
N ILE A 104 -1.18 3.41 -15.95
CA ILE A 104 -0.44 2.25 -16.44
C ILE A 104 -0.79 1.01 -15.61
N TYR A 105 -0.77 1.15 -14.29
CA TYR A 105 -1.02 0.03 -13.38
C TYR A 105 -2.42 -0.57 -13.60
N PHE A 106 -3.45 0.28 -13.58
CA PHE A 106 -4.82 -0.20 -13.78
C PHE A 106 -5.03 -0.67 -15.22
N GLY A 107 -4.30 -0.07 -16.17
CA GLY A 107 -4.34 -0.53 -17.56
C GLY A 107 -3.83 -1.95 -17.71
N ARG A 108 -2.75 -2.29 -16.99
CA ARG A 108 -2.21 -3.67 -17.01
C ARG A 108 -3.22 -4.67 -16.45
N LEU A 109 -4.04 -4.22 -15.50
CA LEU A 109 -5.08 -5.07 -14.93
C LEU A 109 -6.34 -5.12 -15.78
N GLY A 110 -6.39 -4.35 -16.88
CA GLY A 110 -7.58 -4.27 -17.73
C GLY A 110 -8.72 -3.54 -17.06
N ARG A 111 -8.44 -2.65 -16.10
CA ARG A 111 -9.45 -2.03 -15.26
C ARG A 111 -9.51 -0.52 -15.39
N PHE A 112 -8.64 0.09 -16.17
CA PHE A 112 -8.54 1.55 -16.17
C PHE A 112 -9.74 2.24 -16.82
N SER A 113 -10.23 3.28 -16.13
CA SER A 113 -11.18 4.26 -16.65
C SER A 113 -10.94 5.54 -15.87
N GLU A 114 -11.05 6.70 -16.54
CA GLU A 114 -10.78 7.98 -15.86
C GLU A 114 -11.78 8.28 -14.75
N ASP A 115 -12.97 7.72 -14.82
CA ASP A 115 -13.98 7.91 -13.79
C ASP A 115 -14.16 6.67 -12.89
N MET A 116 -13.22 5.74 -12.94
CA MET A 116 -13.31 4.55 -12.10
C MET A 116 -13.24 4.93 -10.62
N MET A 117 -13.99 4.19 -9.80
CA MET A 117 -14.00 4.44 -8.37
C MET A 117 -12.84 3.72 -7.69
N LEU A 118 -12.16 4.42 -6.82
CA LEU A 118 -11.04 3.88 -6.06
C LEU A 118 -11.34 3.93 -4.58
N MET A 119 -10.93 2.89 -3.87
CA MET A 119 -10.87 2.92 -2.41
C MET A 119 -9.54 3.54 -2.03
N CYS A 120 -9.59 4.69 -1.36
CA CYS A 120 -8.40 5.44 -0.99
C CYS A 120 -8.21 5.33 0.51
N GLU A 121 -7.05 4.82 0.92
CA GLU A 121 -6.77 4.57 2.32
C GLU A 121 -5.59 5.40 2.78
N ARG A 122 -5.68 5.91 4.00
CA ARG A 122 -4.54 6.43 4.74
C ARG A 122 -4.24 5.46 5.86
N PHE A 123 -2.96 5.29 6.17
CA PHE A 123 -2.53 4.34 7.21
C PHE A 123 -1.32 4.89 7.94
N ARG A 124 -1.02 4.27 9.08
CA ARG A 124 0.19 4.57 9.85
C ARG A 124 0.98 3.29 10.05
N LEU A 125 2.29 3.43 10.15
CA LEU A 125 3.18 2.32 10.44
C LEU A 125 3.11 2.03 11.93
N VAL A 126 2.78 0.78 12.30
CA VAL A 126 2.63 0.38 13.68
C VAL A 126 3.94 -0.21 14.21
N GLU A 127 4.51 -1.14 13.47
CA GLU A 127 5.71 -1.83 13.92
C GLU A 127 6.43 -2.44 12.74
N VAL A 128 7.75 -2.35 12.74
CA VAL A 128 8.61 -3.03 11.77
C VAL A 128 9.15 -4.28 12.45
N PHE A 129 9.03 -5.43 11.79
CA PHE A 129 9.51 -6.68 12.36
C PHE A 129 11.00 -6.77 12.28
N ALA A 130 11.63 -7.29 13.34
CA ALA A 130 13.05 -7.53 13.31
C ALA A 130 13.35 -8.62 12.28
N GLN A 131 14.40 -8.37 11.50
CA GLN A 131 14.84 -9.29 10.44
C GLN A 131 16.28 -9.65 10.74
N ALA A 132 16.46 -10.63 11.61
CA ALA A 132 17.81 -10.98 12.07
C ALA A 132 18.73 -11.30 10.91
N GLU A 133 18.22 -11.92 9.90
CA GLU A 133 19.00 -12.28 8.73
C GLU A 133 19.48 -11.06 7.96
N GLN A 134 18.92 -9.90 8.22
CA GLN A 134 19.34 -8.68 7.53
C GLN A 134 20.69 -8.18 8.03
N THR A 135 21.12 -8.69 9.12
CA THR A 135 22.40 -8.30 9.68
C THR A 135 23.55 -9.05 9.05
N SER A 136 23.24 -10.08 8.36
CA SER A 136 24.23 -10.92 7.74
C SER A 136 24.72 -10.33 6.44
#